data_da3b871f35e94f013d1d853c8192ea83
#
_entry.id   da3b871f35e94f013d1d853c8192ea83
#
_cell.length_a   1.000
_cell.length_b   1.000
_cell.length_c   1.000
_cell.angle_alpha   90.00
_cell.angle_beta   90.00
_cell.angle_gamma   90.00
#
_symmetry.space_group_name_H-M   'P 1'
#
loop_
_entity.id
_entity.type
_entity.pdbx_description
1 polymer ?
#
loop_
_entity_poly.entity_id
_entity_poly.type
_entity_poly.pdbx_seq_one_letter_code
_entity_poly.pdbx_strand_id
1 'polypeptide(L)'
;MHAHLDCLSGVVLGCAKQHGVPVRIAHAHTTNQLRDFKYPIKDLYKRIIPRTATDLLACGEDAGRWMFGSAPFLVLPIAIDTEKFRFDKNMREDMRRTLGITKEELLIGHVGQFRKEKNQAFLLDVLHSLRACGTKSKLLFVGDGEKRAAVQNRAAALGLTPYVLFLGVREDVPALLHAMDVFCMPSLYEGMPLAVLEAQAAGLPCLVSNGVPKDCLQTPRARQLPLSAPPSKWAEVILAESKVLSAAPPVLQSFDICENARMLTAYYLQKDVQRRRETAHGSADRIYADV
;
A
#
# COMPACT_ATOMS: atom_id res chain seq x y z
N MET A 1 4.01 19.73 -14.91
CA MET A 1 2.83 19.32 -14.11
C MET A 1 2.88 17.83 -13.88
N HIS A 2 2.65 17.36 -12.63
CA HIS A 2 2.58 15.93 -12.29
C HIS A 2 1.19 15.63 -11.69
N ALA A 3 0.44 14.72 -12.31
CA ALA A 3 -0.95 14.42 -11.95
C ALA A 3 -1.06 13.02 -11.32
N HIS A 4 -1.70 12.95 -10.14
CA HIS A 4 -1.97 11.73 -9.35
C HIS A 4 -3.49 11.51 -9.21
N LEU A 5 -4.26 11.72 -10.29
CA LEU A 5 -5.73 11.76 -10.25
C LEU A 5 -6.37 10.57 -10.97
N ASP A 6 -5.68 9.43 -11.05
CA ASP A 6 -6.14 8.25 -11.78
C ASP A 6 -6.65 8.61 -13.19
N CYS A 7 -7.83 8.15 -13.59
CA CYS A 7 -8.41 8.44 -14.91
C CYS A 7 -8.60 9.94 -15.19
N LEU A 8 -8.86 10.77 -14.16
CA LEU A 8 -9.03 12.22 -14.32
C LEU A 8 -7.73 12.93 -14.73
N SER A 9 -6.58 12.31 -14.57
CA SER A 9 -5.31 12.82 -15.06
C SER A 9 -5.36 13.18 -16.55
N GLY A 10 -6.13 12.42 -17.37
CA GLY A 10 -6.30 12.71 -18.80
C GLY A 10 -6.91 14.08 -19.06
N VAL A 11 -7.90 14.49 -18.28
CA VAL A 11 -8.59 15.79 -18.42
C VAL A 11 -7.65 16.91 -17.98
N VAL A 12 -7.07 16.79 -16.79
CA VAL A 12 -6.20 17.83 -16.19
C VAL A 12 -4.94 18.05 -17.05
N LEU A 13 -4.31 16.97 -17.54
CA LEU A 13 -3.16 17.06 -18.42
C LEU A 13 -3.53 17.55 -19.82
N GLY A 14 -4.76 17.30 -20.26
CA GLY A 14 -5.31 17.89 -21.49
C GLY A 14 -5.40 19.42 -21.40
N CYS A 15 -5.96 19.94 -20.31
CA CYS A 15 -5.98 21.38 -20.05
C CYS A 15 -4.56 21.95 -19.97
N ALA A 16 -3.65 21.30 -19.25
CA ALA A 16 -2.26 21.71 -19.16
C ALA A 16 -1.57 21.76 -20.54
N LYS A 17 -1.87 20.81 -21.43
CA LYS A 17 -1.38 20.78 -22.81
C LYS A 17 -1.87 22.01 -23.60
N GLN A 18 -3.16 22.34 -23.52
CA GLN A 18 -3.76 23.49 -24.19
C GLN A 18 -3.15 24.83 -23.73
N HIS A 19 -2.72 24.91 -22.45
CA HIS A 19 -2.06 26.09 -21.87
C HIS A 19 -0.52 26.06 -21.98
N GLY A 20 0.03 25.21 -22.85
CA GLY A 20 1.45 25.20 -23.16
C GLY A 20 2.36 24.65 -22.03
N VAL A 21 1.82 23.91 -21.07
CA VAL A 21 2.66 23.27 -20.02
C VAL A 21 3.53 22.19 -20.70
N PRO A 22 4.88 22.36 -20.74
CA PRO A 22 5.71 21.51 -21.60
C PRO A 22 5.91 20.10 -21.04
N VAL A 23 6.06 19.92 -19.73
CA VAL A 23 6.22 18.62 -19.06
C VAL A 23 4.94 18.26 -18.33
N ARG A 24 4.33 17.15 -18.73
CA ARG A 24 3.03 16.68 -18.23
C ARG A 24 3.12 15.20 -17.91
N ILE A 25 3.21 14.90 -16.63
CA ILE A 25 3.42 13.55 -16.09
C ILE A 25 2.11 13.00 -15.55
N ALA A 26 1.70 11.82 -15.98
CA ALA A 26 0.63 11.04 -15.36
C ALA A 26 1.22 9.94 -14.50
N HIS A 27 0.76 9.79 -13.24
CA HIS A 27 1.22 8.76 -12.33
C HIS A 27 0.05 7.88 -11.88
N ALA A 28 0.11 6.59 -12.23
CA ALA A 28 -0.90 5.60 -11.90
C ALA A 28 -0.63 4.98 -10.52
N HIS A 29 -1.68 4.92 -9.68
CA HIS A 29 -1.61 4.36 -8.31
C HIS A 29 -2.60 3.24 -8.06
N THR A 30 -3.44 2.88 -9.04
CA THR A 30 -4.48 1.87 -8.88
C THR A 30 -4.40 0.83 -9.99
N THR A 31 -4.78 -0.40 -9.65
CA THR A 31 -4.82 -1.54 -10.58
C THR A 31 -6.24 -1.86 -11.03
N ASN A 32 -7.25 -1.17 -10.50
CA ASN A 32 -8.65 -1.42 -10.81
C ASN A 32 -9.52 -0.20 -10.49
N GLN A 33 -10.76 -0.19 -10.99
CA GLN A 33 -11.78 0.79 -10.59
C GLN A 33 -13.16 0.13 -10.46
N LEU A 34 -14.01 0.73 -9.63
CA LEU A 34 -15.39 0.29 -9.49
C LEU A 34 -16.14 0.43 -10.83
N ARG A 35 -16.83 -0.61 -11.22
CA ARG A 35 -17.74 -0.62 -12.40
C ARG A 35 -19.09 -0.01 -12.02
N ASP A 36 -19.09 1.28 -11.67
CA ASP A 36 -20.27 2.08 -11.39
C ASP A 36 -20.79 2.74 -12.69
N PHE A 37 -21.87 3.53 -12.58
CA PHE A 37 -22.45 4.25 -13.72
C PHE A 37 -21.48 5.26 -14.37
N LYS A 38 -20.40 5.67 -13.68
CA LYS A 38 -19.34 6.56 -14.19
C LYS A 38 -18.22 5.82 -14.92
N TYR A 39 -18.26 4.48 -14.93
CA TYR A 39 -17.20 3.65 -15.53
C TYR A 39 -16.89 4.02 -16.99
N PRO A 40 -17.89 4.21 -17.89
CA PRO A 40 -17.60 4.55 -19.29
C PRO A 40 -16.86 5.88 -19.45
N ILE A 41 -17.21 6.88 -18.63
CA ILE A 41 -16.55 8.19 -18.65
C ILE A 41 -15.11 8.07 -18.13
N LYS A 42 -14.90 7.31 -17.06
CA LYS A 42 -13.56 7.06 -16.51
C LYS A 42 -12.68 6.33 -17.53
N ASP A 43 -13.23 5.34 -18.25
CA ASP A 43 -12.49 4.62 -19.29
C ASP A 43 -12.11 5.52 -20.46
N LEU A 44 -13.01 6.43 -20.87
CA LEU A 44 -12.69 7.44 -21.88
C LEU A 44 -11.53 8.34 -21.42
N TYR A 45 -11.59 8.85 -20.19
CA TYR A 45 -10.53 9.71 -19.65
C TYR A 45 -9.18 8.97 -19.55
N LYS A 46 -9.20 7.69 -19.19
CA LYS A 46 -8.01 6.84 -19.18
C LYS A 46 -7.36 6.76 -20.55
N ARG A 47 -8.14 6.57 -21.63
CA ARG A 47 -7.64 6.45 -23.01
C ARG A 47 -7.02 7.75 -23.55
N ILE A 48 -7.33 8.90 -22.94
CA ILE A 48 -6.77 10.19 -23.36
C ILE A 48 -5.39 10.43 -22.72
N ILE A 49 -5.08 9.79 -21.59
CA ILE A 49 -3.83 10.02 -20.82
C ILE A 49 -2.58 9.90 -21.72
N PRO A 50 -2.36 8.83 -22.50
CA PRO A 50 -1.14 8.71 -23.32
C PRO A 50 -1.00 9.78 -24.42
N ARG A 51 -2.10 10.49 -24.76
CA ARG A 51 -2.10 11.59 -25.77
C ARG A 51 -1.89 12.97 -25.15
N THR A 52 -2.12 13.11 -23.85
CA THR A 52 -2.06 14.39 -23.13
C THR A 52 -0.81 14.48 -22.23
N ALA A 53 -0.35 13.37 -21.71
CA ALA A 53 0.89 13.28 -20.95
C ALA A 53 2.11 13.30 -21.90
N THR A 54 3.24 13.82 -21.43
CA THR A 54 4.57 13.64 -22.04
C THR A 54 5.28 12.43 -21.47
N ASP A 55 4.95 12.09 -20.24
CA ASP A 55 5.60 11.02 -19.50
C ASP A 55 4.58 10.25 -18.66
N LEU A 56 4.78 8.94 -18.55
CA LEU A 56 3.90 8.04 -17.81
C LEU A 56 4.70 7.35 -16.71
N LEU A 57 4.22 7.46 -15.48
CA LEU A 57 4.77 6.81 -14.29
C LEU A 57 3.70 5.93 -13.66
N ALA A 58 4.11 4.85 -13.01
CA ALA A 58 3.21 3.98 -12.25
C ALA A 58 3.87 3.50 -10.95
N CYS A 59 3.08 3.27 -9.92
CA CYS A 59 3.58 2.72 -8.66
C CYS A 59 3.97 1.24 -8.73
N GLY A 60 3.61 0.55 -9.80
CA GLY A 60 3.92 -0.86 -10.09
C GLY A 60 3.50 -1.23 -11.50
N GLU A 61 3.97 -2.37 -11.98
CA GLU A 61 3.73 -2.84 -13.35
C GLU A 61 2.22 -2.99 -13.63
N ASP A 62 1.49 -3.63 -12.72
CA ASP A 62 0.05 -3.86 -12.87
C ASP A 62 -0.75 -2.54 -12.95
N ALA A 63 -0.37 -1.55 -12.14
CA ALA A 63 -1.00 -0.23 -12.16
C ALA A 63 -0.76 0.49 -13.50
N GLY A 64 0.47 0.41 -14.00
CA GLY A 64 0.84 0.98 -15.30
C GLY A 64 0.12 0.31 -16.46
N ARG A 65 0.12 -1.01 -16.50
CA ARG A 65 -0.61 -1.78 -17.54
C ARG A 65 -2.09 -1.52 -17.52
N TRP A 66 -2.68 -1.48 -16.33
CA TRP A 66 -4.11 -1.14 -16.20
C TRP A 66 -4.44 0.26 -16.69
N MET A 67 -3.62 1.26 -16.34
CA MET A 67 -3.89 2.66 -16.65
C MET A 67 -3.52 3.03 -18.10
N PHE A 68 -2.37 2.58 -18.58
CA PHE A 68 -1.75 3.04 -19.83
C PHE A 68 -1.77 1.99 -20.94
N GLY A 69 -2.19 0.75 -20.66
CA GLY A 69 -2.21 -0.34 -21.62
C GLY A 69 -0.81 -0.73 -22.06
N SER A 70 -0.56 -0.71 -23.38
CA SER A 70 0.74 -1.05 -23.98
C SER A 70 1.72 0.14 -24.05
N ALA A 71 1.30 1.35 -23.66
CA ALA A 71 2.20 2.50 -23.66
C ALA A 71 3.38 2.28 -22.68
N PRO A 72 4.62 2.66 -23.05
CA PRO A 72 5.77 2.53 -22.16
C PRO A 72 5.64 3.50 -20.98
N PHE A 73 5.99 3.05 -19.78
CA PHE A 73 5.98 3.85 -18.57
C PHE A 73 7.17 3.49 -17.67
N LEU A 74 7.52 4.40 -16.79
CA LEU A 74 8.52 4.17 -15.73
C LEU A 74 7.82 3.71 -14.46
N VAL A 75 8.32 2.65 -13.82
CA VAL A 75 7.87 2.25 -12.49
C VAL A 75 8.61 3.06 -11.44
N LEU A 76 7.84 3.82 -10.65
CA LEU A 76 8.29 4.52 -9.45
C LEU A 76 7.40 4.02 -8.29
N PRO A 77 7.88 3.10 -7.46
CA PRO A 77 7.09 2.53 -6.37
C PRO A 77 6.63 3.61 -5.38
N ILE A 78 5.49 3.37 -4.74
CA ILE A 78 5.09 4.20 -3.59
C ILE A 78 6.09 3.92 -2.46
N ALA A 79 6.53 4.98 -1.78
CA ALA A 79 7.55 4.88 -0.74
C ALA A 79 6.99 5.21 0.66
N ILE A 80 7.66 4.66 1.65
CA ILE A 80 7.43 4.90 3.08
C ILE A 80 8.71 5.43 3.73
N ASP A 81 8.57 6.09 4.87
CA ASP A 81 9.72 6.44 5.72
C ASP A 81 10.16 5.19 6.49
N THR A 82 11.10 4.43 5.92
CA THR A 82 11.54 3.15 6.46
C THR A 82 12.19 3.30 7.84
N GLU A 83 12.86 4.41 8.13
CA GLU A 83 13.48 4.69 9.44
C GLU A 83 12.42 4.86 10.54
N LYS A 84 11.28 5.48 10.22
CA LYS A 84 10.16 5.65 11.14
C LYS A 84 9.59 4.32 11.64
N PHE A 85 9.69 3.27 10.84
CA PHE A 85 9.18 1.92 11.17
C PHE A 85 10.27 0.97 11.65
N ARG A 86 11.52 1.41 11.74
CA ARG A 86 12.62 0.58 12.20
C ARG A 86 12.35 0.02 13.59
N PHE A 87 12.51 -1.31 13.75
CA PHE A 87 12.16 -2.01 14.99
C PHE A 87 12.86 -1.42 16.21
N ASP A 88 12.08 -1.12 17.25
CA ASP A 88 12.53 -0.67 18.57
C ASP A 88 11.94 -1.58 19.66
N LYS A 89 12.83 -2.26 20.37
CA LYS A 89 12.46 -3.20 21.46
C LYS A 89 11.78 -2.49 22.64
N ASN A 90 12.26 -1.31 23.00
CA ASN A 90 11.70 -0.57 24.13
C ASN A 90 10.29 -0.09 23.79
N MET A 91 10.11 0.46 22.57
CA MET A 91 8.81 0.88 22.06
C MET A 91 7.84 -0.31 22.02
N ARG A 92 8.29 -1.51 21.61
CA ARG A 92 7.48 -2.73 21.66
C ARG A 92 7.03 -3.07 23.07
N GLU A 93 7.95 -3.08 24.04
CA GLU A 93 7.64 -3.43 25.44
C GLU A 93 6.66 -2.42 26.07
N ASP A 94 6.87 -1.13 25.83
CA ASP A 94 6.01 -0.05 26.33
C ASP A 94 4.61 -0.10 25.70
N MET A 95 4.52 -0.28 24.38
CA MET A 95 3.23 -0.36 23.71
C MET A 95 2.45 -1.62 24.11
N ARG A 96 3.09 -2.78 24.23
CA ARG A 96 2.42 -4.00 24.74
C ARG A 96 1.91 -3.80 26.17
N ARG A 97 2.66 -3.13 27.03
CA ARG A 97 2.22 -2.77 28.41
C ARG A 97 1.00 -1.86 28.36
N THR A 98 1.02 -0.83 27.54
CA THR A 98 -0.10 0.11 27.34
C THR A 98 -1.37 -0.59 26.85
N LEU A 99 -1.22 -1.58 25.96
CA LEU A 99 -2.33 -2.35 25.41
C LEU A 99 -2.79 -3.53 26.30
N GLY A 100 -2.12 -3.76 27.43
CA GLY A 100 -2.39 -4.91 28.32
C GLY A 100 -2.13 -6.26 27.64
N ILE A 101 -1.04 -6.34 26.86
CA ILE A 101 -0.62 -7.56 26.15
C ILE A 101 0.54 -8.19 26.91
N THR A 102 0.37 -9.42 27.37
CA THR A 102 1.43 -10.16 28.07
C THR A 102 2.46 -10.74 27.09
N LYS A 103 3.61 -11.21 27.61
CA LYS A 103 4.66 -11.82 26.79
C LYS A 103 4.21 -13.12 26.13
N GLU A 104 3.29 -13.84 26.77
CA GLU A 104 2.76 -15.13 26.33
C GLU A 104 1.62 -14.98 25.30
N GLU A 105 1.07 -13.79 25.17
CA GLU A 105 -0.03 -13.54 24.23
C GLU A 105 0.53 -13.23 22.84
N LEU A 106 0.00 -13.94 21.84
CA LEU A 106 0.21 -13.67 20.44
C LEU A 106 -0.68 -12.50 20.00
N LEU A 107 -0.09 -11.40 19.53
CA LEU A 107 -0.81 -10.25 19.02
C LEU A 107 -0.77 -10.22 17.49
N ILE A 108 -1.92 -10.47 16.86
CA ILE A 108 -2.12 -10.34 15.43
C ILE A 108 -2.59 -8.92 15.16
N GLY A 109 -2.01 -8.24 14.17
CA GLY A 109 -2.39 -6.88 13.81
C GLY A 109 -2.92 -6.72 12.40
N HIS A 110 -3.80 -5.73 12.25
CA HIS A 110 -4.27 -5.24 10.96
C HIS A 110 -4.42 -3.72 11.00
N VAL A 111 -3.89 -3.04 10.00
CA VAL A 111 -4.00 -1.59 9.82
C VAL A 111 -4.70 -1.31 8.50
N GLY A 112 -5.84 -0.61 8.56
CA GLY A 112 -6.58 -0.25 7.35
C GLY A 112 -8.01 0.21 7.63
N GLN A 113 -8.62 0.87 6.67
CA GLN A 113 -10.01 1.29 6.76
C GLN A 113 -10.95 0.08 6.81
N PHE A 114 -12.02 0.17 7.62
CA PHE A 114 -13.05 -0.86 7.66
C PHE A 114 -13.96 -0.75 6.43
N ARG A 115 -13.56 -1.41 5.35
CA ARG A 115 -14.29 -1.51 4.07
C ARG A 115 -14.47 -2.96 3.66
N LYS A 116 -15.39 -3.20 2.74
CA LYS A 116 -15.69 -4.55 2.23
C LYS A 116 -14.43 -5.24 1.67
N GLU A 117 -13.64 -4.52 0.91
CA GLU A 117 -12.43 -5.04 0.27
C GLU A 117 -11.32 -5.46 1.25
N LYS A 118 -11.28 -4.86 2.46
CA LYS A 118 -10.28 -5.19 3.48
C LYS A 118 -10.59 -6.48 4.25
N ASN A 119 -11.85 -6.95 4.23
CA ASN A 119 -12.27 -8.26 4.72
C ASN A 119 -11.85 -8.58 6.17
N GLN A 120 -11.86 -7.57 7.07
CA GLN A 120 -11.43 -7.74 8.47
C GLN A 120 -12.18 -8.85 9.22
N ALA A 121 -13.43 -9.11 8.83
CA ALA A 121 -14.24 -10.17 9.45
C ALA A 121 -13.58 -11.55 9.37
N PHE A 122 -12.82 -11.85 8.31
CA PHE A 122 -12.08 -13.09 8.16
C PHE A 122 -11.04 -13.30 9.28
N LEU A 123 -10.42 -12.23 9.77
CA LEU A 123 -9.44 -12.33 10.86
C LEU A 123 -10.07 -12.73 12.19
N LEU A 124 -11.38 -12.49 12.38
CA LEU A 124 -12.11 -13.02 13.55
C LEU A 124 -12.21 -14.54 13.51
N ASP A 125 -12.42 -15.12 12.32
CA ASP A 125 -12.47 -16.58 12.15
C ASP A 125 -11.09 -17.22 12.37
N VAL A 126 -10.01 -16.51 11.94
CA VAL A 126 -8.63 -16.90 12.23
C VAL A 126 -8.33 -16.84 13.72
N LEU A 127 -8.72 -15.76 14.41
CA LEU A 127 -8.58 -15.63 15.86
C LEU A 127 -9.35 -16.73 16.60
N HIS A 128 -10.57 -17.02 16.17
CA HIS A 128 -11.39 -18.10 16.74
C HIS A 128 -10.66 -19.45 16.62
N SER A 129 -10.09 -19.75 15.46
CA SER A 129 -9.31 -20.98 15.23
C SER A 129 -8.09 -21.08 16.12
N LEU A 130 -7.32 -19.99 16.30
CA LEU A 130 -6.16 -19.94 17.20
C LEU A 130 -6.56 -20.22 18.65
N ARG A 131 -7.65 -19.61 19.10
CA ARG A 131 -8.13 -19.78 20.47
C ARG A 131 -8.69 -21.17 20.74
N ALA A 132 -9.38 -21.74 19.75
CA ALA A 132 -9.88 -23.13 19.82
C ALA A 132 -8.74 -24.15 19.98
N CYS A 133 -7.53 -23.84 19.44
CA CYS A 133 -6.32 -24.64 19.66
C CYS A 133 -5.57 -24.30 20.96
N GLY A 134 -6.17 -23.52 21.89
CA GLY A 134 -5.57 -23.17 23.18
C GLY A 134 -4.54 -22.04 23.13
N THR A 135 -4.33 -21.38 21.99
CA THR A 135 -3.38 -20.27 21.87
C THR A 135 -3.90 -19.01 22.56
N LYS A 136 -3.13 -18.47 23.52
CA LYS A 136 -3.42 -17.15 24.08
C LYS A 136 -3.16 -16.09 23.01
N SER A 137 -4.19 -15.63 22.33
CA SER A 137 -4.07 -14.72 21.20
C SER A 137 -5.06 -13.57 21.29
N LYS A 138 -4.64 -12.41 20.79
CA LYS A 138 -5.46 -11.21 20.63
C LYS A 138 -5.32 -10.67 19.20
N LEU A 139 -6.34 -9.93 18.77
CA LEU A 139 -6.38 -9.29 17.47
C LEU A 139 -6.51 -7.78 17.63
N LEU A 140 -5.62 -7.03 16.97
CA LEU A 140 -5.58 -5.59 17.00
C LEU A 140 -5.99 -5.02 15.65
N PHE A 141 -7.03 -4.20 15.64
CA PHE A 141 -7.46 -3.43 14.48
C PHE A 141 -7.18 -1.95 14.67
N VAL A 142 -6.46 -1.36 13.71
CA VAL A 142 -6.19 0.08 13.62
C VAL A 142 -6.88 0.62 12.37
N GLY A 143 -7.70 1.64 12.54
CA GLY A 143 -8.49 2.28 11.48
C GLY A 143 -9.96 2.40 11.83
N ASP A 144 -10.71 3.04 10.94
CA ASP A 144 -12.16 3.22 11.04
C ASP A 144 -12.83 3.04 9.67
N GLY A 145 -14.14 2.98 9.61
CA GLY A 145 -14.89 2.88 8.37
C GLY A 145 -16.25 2.21 8.53
N GLU A 146 -17.01 2.17 7.44
CA GLU A 146 -18.40 1.73 7.39
C GLU A 146 -18.66 0.29 7.89
N LYS A 147 -17.67 -0.59 7.79
CA LYS A 147 -17.79 -2.00 8.21
C LYS A 147 -17.39 -2.25 9.66
N ARG A 148 -16.88 -1.23 10.40
CA ARG A 148 -16.42 -1.40 11.79
C ARG A 148 -17.48 -1.98 12.70
N ALA A 149 -18.68 -1.40 12.71
CA ALA A 149 -19.77 -1.88 13.56
C ALA A 149 -20.16 -3.35 13.24
N ALA A 150 -20.19 -3.72 11.97
CA ALA A 150 -20.48 -5.10 11.56
C ALA A 150 -19.40 -6.09 12.04
N VAL A 151 -18.12 -5.70 12.01
CA VAL A 151 -17.01 -6.53 12.51
C VAL A 151 -17.07 -6.64 14.04
N GLN A 152 -17.40 -5.56 14.76
CA GLN A 152 -17.61 -5.59 16.22
C GLN A 152 -18.76 -6.53 16.62
N ASN A 153 -19.90 -6.43 15.94
CA ASN A 153 -21.05 -7.30 16.19
C ASN A 153 -20.71 -8.79 15.92
N ARG A 154 -19.93 -9.07 14.86
CA ARG A 154 -19.44 -10.42 14.59
C ARG A 154 -18.50 -10.92 15.68
N ALA A 155 -17.59 -10.08 16.18
CA ALA A 155 -16.72 -10.43 17.29
C ALA A 155 -17.52 -10.79 18.55
N ALA A 156 -18.57 -10.04 18.86
CA ALA A 156 -19.47 -10.32 19.98
C ALA A 156 -20.23 -11.64 19.78
N ALA A 157 -20.77 -11.89 18.59
CA ALA A 157 -21.48 -13.14 18.26
C ALA A 157 -20.57 -14.39 18.37
N LEU A 158 -19.26 -14.23 18.13
CA LEU A 158 -18.27 -15.30 18.29
C LEU A 158 -17.69 -15.39 19.72
N GLY A 159 -18.12 -14.56 20.67
CA GLY A 159 -17.57 -14.49 22.02
C GLY A 159 -16.12 -13.98 22.09
N LEU A 160 -15.68 -13.25 21.06
CA LEU A 160 -14.29 -12.80 20.92
C LEU A 160 -14.05 -11.38 21.45
N THR A 161 -15.06 -10.67 21.93
CA THR A 161 -14.94 -9.28 22.40
C THR A 161 -13.75 -9.03 23.34
N PRO A 162 -13.45 -9.88 24.33
CA PRO A 162 -12.32 -9.66 25.24
C PRO A 162 -10.94 -9.80 24.58
N TYR A 163 -10.89 -10.31 23.36
CA TYR A 163 -9.66 -10.67 22.65
C TYR A 163 -9.43 -9.83 21.40
N VAL A 164 -10.30 -8.83 21.15
CA VAL A 164 -10.17 -7.93 19.98
C VAL A 164 -10.08 -6.48 20.43
N LEU A 165 -9.02 -5.81 20.02
CA LEU A 165 -8.81 -4.39 20.28
C LEU A 165 -9.16 -3.59 19.02
N PHE A 166 -10.13 -2.67 19.13
CA PHE A 166 -10.54 -1.74 18.08
C PHE A 166 -10.05 -0.34 18.45
N LEU A 167 -8.87 0.09 17.97
CA LEU A 167 -8.24 1.33 18.40
C LEU A 167 -8.70 2.58 17.62
N GLY A 168 -9.51 2.42 16.55
CA GLY A 168 -9.85 3.55 15.69
C GLY A 168 -8.67 4.04 14.87
N VAL A 169 -8.75 5.28 14.39
CA VAL A 169 -7.65 5.94 13.67
C VAL A 169 -6.58 6.35 14.66
N ARG A 170 -5.31 6.03 14.34
CA ARG A 170 -4.15 6.28 15.21
C ARG A 170 -3.02 6.93 14.41
N GLU A 171 -2.25 7.80 15.06
CA GLU A 171 -1.04 8.43 14.50
C GLU A 171 0.24 7.67 14.88
N ASP A 172 0.19 6.90 15.96
CA ASP A 172 1.29 6.11 16.49
C ASP A 172 1.38 4.69 15.90
N VAL A 173 1.00 4.54 14.61
CA VAL A 173 1.03 3.26 13.89
C VAL A 173 2.39 2.56 13.99
N PRO A 174 3.55 3.24 13.91
CA PRO A 174 4.85 2.57 14.10
C PRO A 174 4.97 1.84 15.44
N ALA A 175 4.57 2.48 16.54
CA ALA A 175 4.61 1.85 17.86
C ALA A 175 3.64 0.66 17.97
N LEU A 176 2.47 0.77 17.36
CA LEU A 176 1.49 -0.31 17.31
C LEU A 176 2.01 -1.51 16.49
N LEU A 177 2.69 -1.28 15.37
CA LEU A 177 3.33 -2.33 14.59
C LEU A 177 4.41 -3.05 15.41
N HIS A 178 5.23 -2.33 16.18
CA HIS A 178 6.21 -2.96 17.05
C HIS A 178 5.58 -3.87 18.12
N ALA A 179 4.39 -3.56 18.61
CA ALA A 179 3.69 -4.39 19.58
C ALA A 179 3.21 -5.74 19.00
N MET A 180 2.97 -5.82 17.71
CA MET A 180 2.45 -7.00 17.01
C MET A 180 3.50 -8.12 16.92
N ASP A 181 3.03 -9.34 16.72
CA ASP A 181 3.86 -10.52 16.44
C ASP A 181 3.74 -10.95 14.96
N VAL A 182 2.57 -10.71 14.37
CA VAL A 182 2.27 -10.98 12.96
C VAL A 182 1.32 -9.91 12.43
N PHE A 183 1.58 -9.42 11.24
CA PHE A 183 0.66 -8.54 10.50
C PHE A 183 -0.15 -9.35 9.51
N CYS A 184 -1.48 -9.12 9.46
CA CYS A 184 -2.37 -9.85 8.54
C CYS A 184 -3.21 -8.90 7.69
N MET A 185 -3.28 -9.15 6.37
CA MET A 185 -4.13 -8.40 5.44
C MET A 185 -4.90 -9.36 4.50
N PRO A 186 -6.13 -9.75 4.88
CA PRO A 186 -6.95 -10.68 4.12
C PRO A 186 -7.81 -9.98 3.05
N SER A 187 -7.28 -8.94 2.42
CA SER A 187 -8.02 -8.11 1.46
C SER A 187 -8.48 -8.89 0.24
N LEU A 188 -9.65 -8.57 -0.28
CA LEU A 188 -10.18 -9.15 -1.52
C LEU A 188 -9.38 -8.68 -2.74
N TYR A 189 -8.97 -7.42 -2.73
CA TYR A 189 -8.08 -6.80 -3.72
C TYR A 189 -7.41 -5.56 -3.12
N GLU A 190 -6.21 -5.25 -3.59
CA GLU A 190 -5.42 -4.06 -3.24
C GLU A 190 -4.70 -3.51 -4.48
N GLY A 191 -4.34 -2.22 -4.41
CA GLY A 191 -3.34 -1.64 -5.30
C GLY A 191 -1.94 -1.86 -4.73
N MET A 192 -1.45 -0.91 -3.96
CA MET A 192 -0.20 -1.01 -3.21
C MET A 192 -0.49 -0.67 -1.73
N PRO A 193 -0.75 -1.67 -0.87
CA PRO A 193 -1.10 -1.42 0.53
C PRO A 193 0.13 -1.02 1.34
N LEU A 194 0.28 0.28 1.65
CA LEU A 194 1.40 0.81 2.43
C LEU A 194 1.56 0.13 3.78
N ALA A 195 0.46 -0.22 4.44
CA ALA A 195 0.50 -0.90 5.73
C ALA A 195 1.25 -2.25 5.70
N VAL A 196 1.27 -2.95 4.56
CA VAL A 196 2.08 -4.17 4.38
C VAL A 196 3.57 -3.83 4.30
N LEU A 197 3.93 -2.75 3.61
CA LEU A 197 5.32 -2.29 3.53
C LEU A 197 5.82 -1.78 4.89
N GLU A 198 4.99 -1.00 5.58
CA GLU A 198 5.25 -0.49 6.94
C GLU A 198 5.48 -1.63 7.94
N ALA A 199 4.62 -2.67 7.90
CA ALA A 199 4.76 -3.84 8.75
C ALA A 199 6.05 -4.63 8.45
N GLN A 200 6.43 -4.77 7.18
CA GLN A 200 7.69 -5.38 6.79
C GLN A 200 8.90 -4.55 7.22
N ALA A 201 8.83 -3.21 7.10
CA ALA A 201 9.88 -2.31 7.60
C ALA A 201 10.04 -2.42 9.13
N ALA A 202 8.94 -2.69 9.85
CA ALA A 202 8.97 -3.00 11.29
C ALA A 202 9.51 -4.42 11.60
N GLY A 203 9.90 -5.20 10.60
CA GLY A 203 10.44 -6.56 10.76
C GLY A 203 9.37 -7.62 11.02
N LEU A 204 8.09 -7.31 10.86
CA LEU A 204 7.01 -8.26 11.11
C LEU A 204 6.90 -9.31 9.99
N PRO A 205 6.56 -10.56 10.32
CA PRO A 205 6.00 -11.47 9.35
C PRO A 205 4.66 -10.93 8.88
N CYS A 206 4.45 -10.95 7.57
CA CYS A 206 3.24 -10.45 6.94
C CYS A 206 2.51 -11.58 6.22
N LEU A 207 1.27 -11.87 6.63
CA LEU A 207 0.40 -12.79 5.94
C LEU A 207 -0.68 -12.01 5.20
N VAL A 208 -0.67 -12.11 3.89
CA VAL A 208 -1.60 -11.39 3.04
C VAL A 208 -2.39 -12.35 2.16
N SER A 209 -3.55 -11.93 1.70
CA SER A 209 -4.31 -12.71 0.73
C SER A 209 -3.70 -12.60 -0.67
N ASN A 210 -4.11 -13.48 -1.57
CA ASN A 210 -3.78 -13.39 -3.01
C ASN A 210 -4.44 -12.18 -3.72
N GLY A 211 -5.28 -11.41 -3.04
CA GLY A 211 -5.78 -10.12 -3.48
C GLY A 211 -4.79 -8.95 -3.28
N VAL A 212 -3.67 -9.19 -2.58
CA VAL A 212 -2.57 -8.22 -2.41
C VAL A 212 -1.50 -8.51 -3.48
N PRO A 213 -1.03 -7.51 -4.24
CA PRO A 213 0.01 -7.70 -5.26
C PRO A 213 1.30 -8.32 -4.68
N LYS A 214 1.93 -9.21 -5.45
CA LYS A 214 3.20 -9.84 -5.05
C LYS A 214 4.34 -8.84 -4.89
N ASP A 215 4.28 -7.74 -5.63
CA ASP A 215 5.26 -6.65 -5.55
C ASP A 215 5.30 -5.98 -4.17
N CYS A 216 4.29 -6.21 -3.33
CA CYS A 216 4.29 -5.76 -1.93
C CYS A 216 5.12 -6.67 -1.01
N LEU A 217 5.51 -7.89 -1.46
CA LEU A 217 6.17 -8.89 -0.64
C LEU A 217 7.68 -8.77 -0.80
N GLN A 218 8.29 -7.93 0.02
CA GLN A 218 9.70 -7.54 -0.09
C GLN A 218 10.61 -8.33 0.85
N THR A 219 10.04 -9.13 1.75
CA THR A 219 10.81 -9.88 2.75
C THR A 219 10.51 -11.37 2.67
N PRO A 220 11.45 -12.25 3.04
CA PRO A 220 11.21 -13.69 3.07
C PRO A 220 10.08 -14.11 4.01
N ARG A 221 9.70 -13.23 4.96
CA ARG A 221 8.62 -13.45 5.93
C ARG A 221 7.27 -12.89 5.49
N ALA A 222 7.20 -12.28 4.31
CA ALA A 222 5.95 -11.86 3.70
C ALA A 222 5.44 -12.95 2.77
N ARG A 223 4.23 -13.47 3.04
CA ARG A 223 3.65 -14.62 2.34
C ARG A 223 2.22 -14.37 1.91
N GLN A 224 1.85 -14.90 0.75
CA GLN A 224 0.45 -14.95 0.32
C GLN A 224 -0.18 -16.28 0.75
N LEU A 225 -1.42 -16.19 1.22
CA LEU A 225 -2.32 -17.31 1.44
C LEU A 225 -3.65 -17.04 0.74
N PRO A 226 -4.22 -18.02 0.02
CA PRO A 226 -5.50 -17.82 -0.63
C PRO A 226 -6.63 -17.70 0.41
N LEU A 227 -7.61 -16.84 0.15
CA LEU A 227 -8.82 -16.73 0.99
C LEU A 227 -9.72 -17.97 0.92
N SER A 228 -9.51 -18.84 -0.07
CA SER A 228 -10.15 -20.18 -0.13
C SER A 228 -9.56 -21.16 0.88
N ALA A 229 -8.37 -20.89 1.42
CA ALA A 229 -7.84 -21.68 2.52
C ALA A 229 -8.64 -21.43 3.79
N PRO A 230 -8.94 -22.45 4.59
CA PRO A 230 -9.72 -22.29 5.82
C PRO A 230 -8.98 -21.40 6.83
N PRO A 231 -9.70 -20.68 7.71
CA PRO A 231 -9.09 -19.84 8.75
C PRO A 231 -8.08 -20.60 9.64
N SER A 232 -8.27 -21.90 9.86
CA SER A 232 -7.34 -22.76 10.58
C SER A 232 -5.98 -22.87 9.88
N LYS A 233 -5.92 -22.84 8.55
CA LYS A 233 -4.63 -22.83 7.81
C LYS A 233 -3.88 -21.51 7.99
N TRP A 234 -4.60 -20.40 8.01
CA TRP A 234 -4.01 -19.10 8.36
C TRP A 234 -3.47 -19.11 9.79
N ALA A 235 -4.24 -19.66 10.74
CA ALA A 235 -3.84 -19.81 12.14
C ALA A 235 -2.54 -20.64 12.28
N GLU A 236 -2.44 -21.77 11.58
CA GLU A 236 -1.23 -22.62 11.54
C GLU A 236 0.02 -21.83 11.06
N VAL A 237 -0.11 -21.09 9.96
CA VAL A 237 1.00 -20.30 9.42
C VAL A 237 1.38 -19.15 10.36
N ILE A 238 0.40 -18.49 10.97
CA ILE A 238 0.63 -17.45 11.98
C ILE A 238 1.47 -18.01 13.14
N LEU A 239 1.12 -19.18 13.67
CA LEU A 239 1.86 -19.81 14.76
C LEU A 239 3.30 -20.19 14.36
N ALA A 240 3.51 -20.61 13.13
CA ALA A 240 4.84 -20.92 12.63
C ALA A 240 5.72 -19.67 12.51
N GLU A 241 5.17 -18.61 11.93
CA GLU A 241 5.92 -17.36 11.68
C GLU A 241 6.15 -16.51 12.94
N SER A 242 5.24 -16.54 13.92
CA SER A 242 5.34 -15.75 15.15
C SER A 242 6.48 -16.20 16.09
N LYS A 243 6.98 -17.43 15.94
CA LYS A 243 8.06 -17.99 16.77
C LYS A 243 9.44 -17.42 16.43
N VAL A 244 9.58 -16.79 15.28
CA VAL A 244 10.86 -16.26 14.79
C VAL A 244 10.85 -14.74 14.94
N LEU A 245 11.41 -14.22 16.02
CA LEU A 245 11.69 -12.79 16.14
C LEU A 245 12.93 -12.48 15.28
N SER A 246 12.77 -11.76 14.18
CA SER A 246 13.90 -11.30 13.39
C SER A 246 14.50 -10.06 14.03
N ALA A 247 15.81 -10.10 14.31
CA ALA A 247 16.52 -8.99 14.91
C ALA A 247 16.96 -7.89 13.93
N ALA A 248 16.85 -8.13 12.63
CA ALA A 248 17.27 -7.17 11.61
C ALA A 248 16.10 -6.78 10.71
N PRO A 249 15.72 -5.49 10.65
CA PRO A 249 14.75 -5.04 9.68
C PRO A 249 15.35 -5.21 8.27
N PRO A 250 14.57 -5.71 7.31
CA PRO A 250 15.02 -5.78 5.94
C PRO A 250 15.15 -4.37 5.36
N VAL A 251 16.18 -4.15 4.57
CA VAL A 251 16.36 -2.89 3.85
C VAL A 251 15.38 -2.87 2.68
N LEU A 252 14.29 -2.11 2.81
CA LEU A 252 13.32 -1.89 1.73
C LEU A 252 13.77 -0.72 0.83
N GLN A 253 14.98 -0.80 0.25
CA GLN A 253 15.59 0.31 -0.51
C GLN A 253 14.67 0.88 -1.60
N SER A 254 14.01 0.01 -2.36
CA SER A 254 13.11 0.44 -3.44
C SER A 254 11.85 1.17 -2.96
N PHE A 255 11.55 1.08 -1.66
CA PHE A 255 10.37 1.69 -1.02
C PHE A 255 10.75 2.74 0.02
N ASP A 256 12.03 3.14 0.08
CA ASP A 256 12.47 4.22 0.96
C ASP A 256 12.13 5.59 0.37
N ILE A 257 11.47 6.45 1.18
CA ILE A 257 10.99 7.76 0.71
C ILE A 257 12.14 8.69 0.32
N CYS A 258 13.28 8.63 1.00
CA CYS A 258 14.43 9.47 0.69
C CYS A 258 15.05 9.07 -0.65
N GLU A 259 15.15 7.77 -0.93
CA GLU A 259 15.67 7.26 -2.19
C GLU A 259 14.73 7.60 -3.35
N ASN A 260 13.43 7.36 -3.18
CA ASN A 260 12.44 7.70 -4.20
C ASN A 260 12.35 9.21 -4.46
N ALA A 261 12.50 10.04 -3.43
CA ALA A 261 12.57 11.50 -3.60
C ALA A 261 13.80 11.92 -4.41
N ARG A 262 14.98 11.31 -4.18
CA ARG A 262 16.18 11.54 -4.99
C ARG A 262 15.98 11.16 -6.46
N MET A 263 15.42 9.97 -6.70
CA MET A 263 15.10 9.48 -8.05
C MET A 263 14.14 10.42 -8.77
N LEU A 264 13.05 10.83 -8.12
CA LEU A 264 12.06 11.73 -8.69
C LEU A 264 12.64 13.14 -8.95
N THR A 265 13.48 13.63 -8.04
CA THR A 265 14.18 14.91 -8.22
C THR A 265 15.11 14.86 -9.43
N ALA A 266 15.93 13.82 -9.55
CA ALA A 266 16.82 13.62 -10.70
C ALA A 266 16.01 13.54 -12.01
N TYR A 267 14.87 12.84 -11.98
CA TYR A 267 13.97 12.76 -13.12
C TYR A 267 13.44 14.13 -13.55
N TYR A 268 12.96 14.95 -12.62
CA TYR A 268 12.48 16.30 -12.93
C TYR A 268 13.57 17.20 -13.50
N LEU A 269 14.78 17.15 -12.94
CA LEU A 269 15.92 17.92 -13.43
C LEU A 269 16.31 17.49 -14.86
N GLN A 270 16.32 16.19 -15.13
CA GLN A 270 16.58 15.67 -16.49
C GLN A 270 15.55 16.18 -17.49
N LYS A 271 14.27 16.18 -17.14
CA LYS A 271 13.19 16.69 -18.00
C LYS A 271 13.30 18.20 -18.25
N ASP A 272 13.70 18.97 -17.24
CA ASP A 272 13.91 20.42 -17.43
C ASP A 272 15.11 20.71 -18.36
N VAL A 273 16.23 20.00 -18.21
CA VAL A 273 17.38 20.11 -19.10
C VAL A 273 17.03 19.73 -20.52
N GLN A 274 16.33 18.60 -20.71
CA GLN A 274 15.88 18.16 -22.04
C GLN A 274 15.03 19.25 -22.72
N ARG A 275 14.07 19.79 -21.99
CA ARG A 275 13.20 20.86 -22.49
C ARG A 275 13.98 22.10 -22.90
N ARG A 276 14.96 22.56 -22.09
CA ARG A 276 15.77 23.72 -22.40
C ARG A 276 16.58 23.53 -23.67
N ARG A 277 17.08 22.32 -23.93
CA ARG A 277 17.79 21.97 -25.17
C ARG A 277 16.85 22.03 -26.39
N GLU A 278 15.66 21.47 -26.30
CA GLU A 278 14.66 21.50 -27.37
C GLU A 278 14.24 22.92 -27.73
N THR A 279 14.04 23.81 -26.73
CA THR A 279 13.74 25.22 -26.99
C THR A 279 14.91 25.98 -27.59
N ALA A 280 16.15 25.68 -27.22
CA ALA A 280 17.34 26.29 -27.79
C ALA A 280 17.54 25.90 -29.25
N HIS A 281 17.32 24.63 -29.63
CA HIS A 281 17.42 24.19 -31.02
C HIS A 281 16.29 24.75 -31.88
N GLY A 282 15.04 24.74 -31.39
CA GLY A 282 13.89 25.30 -32.13
C GLY A 282 13.96 26.82 -32.33
N SER A 283 14.76 27.56 -31.55
CA SER A 283 15.04 28.97 -31.78
C SER A 283 16.14 29.17 -32.82
N ALA A 284 17.13 28.26 -32.91
CA ALA A 284 18.18 28.30 -33.93
C ALA A 284 17.62 28.01 -35.35
N ASP A 285 16.73 27.03 -35.48
CA ASP A 285 16.11 26.68 -36.78
C ASP A 285 15.21 27.79 -37.33
N ARG A 286 14.64 28.65 -36.49
CA ARG A 286 13.83 29.80 -36.92
C ARG A 286 14.70 30.94 -37.45
N ILE A 287 15.93 31.09 -36.97
CA ILE A 287 16.87 32.14 -37.42
C ILE A 287 17.42 31.83 -38.83
N TYR A 288 17.46 30.53 -39.23
CA TYR A 288 17.92 30.13 -40.57
C TYR A 288 16.81 29.91 -41.60
N ALA A 289 15.54 30.01 -41.18
CA ALA A 289 14.39 29.86 -42.08
C ALA A 289 13.93 31.21 -42.71
N ASP A 290 14.43 32.33 -42.22
CA ASP A 290 14.13 33.69 -42.67
C ASP A 290 15.30 34.33 -43.49
N VAL A 291 16.24 33.54 -44.00
CA VAL A 291 17.29 33.90 -44.92
C VAL A 291 17.17 33.08 -46.20
#